data_9e14d677c0c50c2403ad29ef800a6a9e
#
_entry.id   9e14d677c0c50c2403ad29ef800a6a9e
#
_cell.length_a   1.000
_cell.length_b   1.000
_cell.length_c   1.000
_cell.angle_alpha   90.00
_cell.angle_beta   90.00
_cell.angle_gamma   90.00
#
_symmetry.space_group_name_H-M   'P 1'
#
loop_
_entity.id
_entity.type
_entity.pdbx_description
1 polymer ?
#
loop_
_entity_poly.entity_id
_entity_poly.type
_entity_poly.pdbx_seq_one_letter_code
_entity_poly.pdbx_strand_id
1 'polypeptide(L)'
;MYINNINIIYYIIVGILGLIVGQFVDWCNIRLPEYKKVFSKEFFTEYMKNFKPKYLLMFGTAFLYMAILYFKGWSNELIMQLNLLKYLILTPMLLSAFAIDWKLQIIPNRLNLTMFEIGLVFMLAQGMLNINQGINLLLGSIVGAGIFLIITCIGGLIAGKEAMGFGDVKLMGALGLFFGWERIIAISLIAFLLAAIISIILLASKKKKTD
;
A
#
# COMPACT_ATOMS: atom_id res chain seq x y z
N MET A 1 -32.22 0.23 1.49
CA MET A 1 -31.53 1.51 1.80
C MET A 1 -30.32 1.60 0.93
N TYR A 2 -30.11 2.73 0.27
CA TYR A 2 -28.98 2.94 -0.65
C TYR A 2 -28.14 4.13 -0.17
N ILE A 3 -26.81 4.00 -0.27
CA ILE A 3 -25.85 5.05 -0.01
C ILE A 3 -25.02 5.21 -1.29
N ASN A 4 -24.99 6.41 -1.87
CA ASN A 4 -24.30 6.69 -3.14
C ASN A 4 -24.67 5.67 -4.25
N ASN A 5 -25.98 5.39 -4.44
CA ASN A 5 -26.56 4.43 -5.36
C ASN A 5 -26.15 2.96 -5.15
N ILE A 6 -25.47 2.64 -4.05
CA ILE A 6 -25.03 1.29 -3.68
C ILE A 6 -25.91 0.79 -2.54
N ASN A 7 -26.39 -0.45 -2.63
CA ASN A 7 -27.15 -1.07 -1.55
C ASN A 7 -26.27 -1.19 -0.30
N ILE A 8 -26.80 -0.85 0.86
CA ILE A 8 -26.11 -0.90 2.16
C ILE A 8 -25.52 -2.29 2.46
N ILE A 9 -26.13 -3.35 1.93
CA ILE A 9 -25.64 -4.72 2.07
C ILE A 9 -24.19 -4.88 1.58
N TYR A 10 -23.83 -4.21 0.46
CA TYR A 10 -22.44 -4.25 -0.05
C TYR A 10 -21.45 -3.60 0.90
N TYR A 11 -21.83 -2.50 1.58
CA TYR A 11 -20.98 -1.88 2.60
C TYR A 11 -20.78 -2.81 3.80
N ILE A 12 -21.83 -3.53 4.23
CA ILE A 12 -21.75 -4.50 5.32
C ILE A 12 -20.79 -5.64 4.93
N ILE A 13 -20.97 -6.22 3.74
CA ILE A 13 -20.13 -7.32 3.23
C ILE A 13 -18.66 -6.88 3.18
N VAL A 14 -18.39 -5.73 2.56
CA VAL A 14 -17.04 -5.20 2.38
C VAL A 14 -16.44 -4.81 3.74
N GLY A 15 -17.23 -4.29 4.68
CA GLY A 15 -16.82 -4.01 6.04
C GLY A 15 -16.41 -5.28 6.81
N ILE A 16 -17.19 -6.34 6.73
CA ILE A 16 -16.89 -7.65 7.35
C ILE A 16 -15.60 -8.23 6.74
N LEU A 17 -15.46 -8.19 5.42
CA LEU A 17 -14.24 -8.60 4.74
C LEU A 17 -13.03 -7.79 5.23
N GLY A 18 -13.20 -6.48 5.41
CA GLY A 18 -12.16 -5.61 5.97
C GLY A 18 -11.73 -6.00 7.38
N LEU A 19 -12.66 -6.40 8.26
CA LEU A 19 -12.33 -6.89 9.59
C LEU A 19 -11.46 -8.17 9.53
N ILE A 20 -11.83 -9.12 8.68
CA ILE A 20 -11.10 -10.38 8.51
C ILE A 20 -9.71 -10.11 7.95
N VAL A 21 -9.63 -9.30 6.89
CA VAL A 21 -8.37 -8.96 6.24
C VAL A 21 -7.47 -8.15 7.18
N GLY A 22 -8.02 -7.25 8.00
CA GLY A 22 -7.25 -6.49 8.99
C GLY A 22 -6.56 -7.38 10.02
N GLN A 23 -7.21 -8.48 10.45
CA GLN A 23 -6.58 -9.47 11.31
C GLN A 23 -5.49 -10.26 10.58
N PHE A 24 -5.71 -10.58 9.30
CA PHE A 24 -4.69 -11.23 8.46
C PHE A 24 -3.46 -10.34 8.24
N VAL A 25 -3.64 -9.03 8.16
CA VAL A 25 -2.52 -8.06 8.09
C VAL A 25 -1.61 -8.17 9.33
N ASP A 26 -2.18 -8.36 10.54
CA ASP A 26 -1.35 -8.58 11.74
C ASP A 26 -0.47 -9.83 11.63
N TRP A 27 -1.02 -10.93 11.11
CA TRP A 27 -0.25 -12.13 10.82
C TRP A 27 0.88 -11.87 9.81
N CYS A 28 0.58 -11.14 8.73
CA CYS A 28 1.59 -10.76 7.73
C CYS A 28 2.70 -9.91 8.36
N ASN A 29 2.37 -8.96 9.23
CA ASN A 29 3.32 -8.06 9.89
C ASN A 29 4.29 -8.80 10.81
N ILE A 30 3.90 -9.96 11.35
CA ILE A 30 4.78 -10.80 12.17
C ILE A 30 5.72 -11.62 11.28
N ARG A 31 5.23 -12.16 10.17
CA ARG A 31 5.95 -13.15 9.35
C ARG A 31 6.86 -12.55 8.28
N LEU A 32 6.44 -11.45 7.66
CA LEU A 32 7.17 -10.83 6.54
C LEU A 32 8.57 -10.35 6.92
N PRO A 33 8.80 -9.67 8.06
CA PRO A 33 10.15 -9.26 8.46
C PRO A 33 11.09 -10.43 8.76
N GLU A 34 10.52 -11.57 9.23
CA GLU A 34 11.29 -12.77 9.56
C GLU A 34 11.52 -13.69 8.36
N TYR A 35 11.13 -13.25 7.14
CA TYR A 35 11.20 -14.05 5.90
C TYR A 35 10.46 -15.40 5.97
N LYS A 36 9.53 -15.57 6.89
CA LYS A 36 8.70 -16.78 7.02
C LYS A 36 7.59 -16.80 5.97
N LYS A 37 7.10 -17.99 5.62
CA LYS A 37 5.97 -18.14 4.69
C LYS A 37 4.70 -17.62 5.34
N VAL A 38 3.98 -16.71 4.64
CA VAL A 38 2.69 -16.17 5.10
C VAL A 38 1.61 -17.26 5.03
N PHE A 39 1.52 -17.98 3.91
CA PHE A 39 0.61 -19.11 3.76
C PHE A 39 1.24 -20.37 4.34
N SER A 40 1.00 -20.62 5.62
CA SER A 40 1.49 -21.82 6.33
C SER A 40 0.40 -22.39 7.23
N LYS A 41 0.53 -23.70 7.57
CA LYS A 41 -0.40 -24.36 8.49
C LYS A 41 -0.40 -23.71 9.88
N GLU A 42 0.68 -23.07 10.26
CA GLU A 42 0.85 -22.38 11.54
C GLU A 42 -0.16 -21.24 11.74
N PHE A 43 -0.72 -20.67 10.65
CA PHE A 43 -1.81 -19.72 10.74
C PHE A 43 -3.01 -20.29 11.50
N PHE A 44 -3.40 -21.52 11.18
CA PHE A 44 -4.55 -22.18 11.80
C PHE A 44 -4.18 -22.86 13.13
N THR A 45 -2.98 -23.43 13.25
CA THR A 45 -2.58 -24.20 14.44
C THR A 45 -2.10 -23.36 15.60
N GLU A 46 -1.43 -22.26 15.35
CA GLU A 46 -0.83 -21.40 16.38
C GLU A 46 -1.52 -20.04 16.51
N TYR A 47 -1.61 -19.29 15.39
CA TYR A 47 -2.12 -17.94 15.41
C TYR A 47 -3.61 -17.88 15.73
N MET A 48 -4.43 -18.69 15.05
CA MET A 48 -5.87 -18.74 15.30
C MET A 48 -6.21 -19.38 16.65
N LYS A 49 -5.40 -20.33 17.14
CA LYS A 49 -5.59 -20.95 18.47
C LYS A 49 -5.34 -19.94 19.60
N ASN A 50 -4.35 -19.06 19.42
CA ASN A 50 -4.01 -18.00 20.37
C ASN A 50 -4.53 -16.63 19.91
N PHE A 51 -5.74 -16.59 19.35
CA PHE A 51 -6.32 -15.41 18.72
C PHE A 51 -6.32 -14.20 19.66
N LYS A 52 -5.63 -13.14 19.22
CA LYS A 52 -5.63 -11.82 19.87
C LYS A 52 -6.09 -10.78 18.87
N PRO A 53 -7.31 -10.23 19.01
CA PRO A 53 -7.85 -9.29 18.03
C PRO A 53 -7.04 -8.00 18.00
N LYS A 54 -6.63 -7.57 16.80
CA LYS A 54 -5.95 -6.29 16.57
C LYS A 54 -6.97 -5.26 16.10
N TYR A 55 -7.75 -4.78 17.03
CA TYR A 55 -8.87 -3.87 16.75
C TYR A 55 -8.50 -2.70 15.82
N LEU A 56 -7.35 -2.06 16.02
CA LEU A 56 -6.91 -0.94 15.20
C LEU A 56 -6.75 -1.33 13.72
N LEU A 57 -6.13 -2.47 13.43
CA LEU A 57 -5.97 -2.97 12.06
C LEU A 57 -7.30 -3.45 11.48
N MET A 58 -8.10 -4.16 12.26
CA MET A 58 -9.41 -4.67 11.85
C MET A 58 -10.35 -3.52 11.45
N PHE A 59 -10.60 -2.58 12.37
CA PHE A 59 -11.52 -1.46 12.11
C PHE A 59 -10.92 -0.48 11.08
N GLY A 60 -9.62 -0.25 11.11
CA GLY A 60 -8.94 0.58 10.12
C GLY A 60 -9.09 0.03 8.69
N THR A 61 -8.88 -1.27 8.49
CA THR A 61 -9.07 -1.92 7.19
C THR A 61 -10.53 -1.91 6.76
N ALA A 62 -11.46 -2.20 7.69
CA ALA A 62 -12.90 -2.16 7.40
C ALA A 62 -13.35 -0.75 6.98
N PHE A 63 -12.90 0.28 7.70
CA PHE A 63 -13.20 1.67 7.36
C PHE A 63 -12.64 2.05 5.97
N LEU A 64 -11.38 1.69 5.67
CA LEU A 64 -10.77 1.96 4.38
C LEU A 64 -11.50 1.23 3.24
N TYR A 65 -11.92 -0.01 3.46
CA TYR A 65 -12.67 -0.78 2.48
C TYR A 65 -14.04 -0.14 2.17
N MET A 66 -14.75 0.29 3.20
CA MET A 66 -16.02 1.02 3.01
C MET A 66 -15.80 2.37 2.32
N ALA A 67 -14.73 3.09 2.66
CA ALA A 67 -14.38 4.34 2.00
C ALA A 67 -14.03 4.13 0.52
N ILE A 68 -13.25 3.10 0.19
CA ILE A 68 -12.93 2.74 -1.21
C ILE A 68 -14.21 2.46 -1.99
N LEU A 69 -15.13 1.66 -1.44
CA LEU A 69 -16.42 1.38 -2.07
C LEU A 69 -17.24 2.65 -2.27
N TYR A 70 -17.25 3.56 -1.27
CA TYR A 70 -17.96 4.83 -1.35
C TYR A 70 -17.43 5.74 -2.46
N PHE A 71 -16.10 5.92 -2.55
CA PHE A 71 -15.48 6.82 -3.52
C PHE A 71 -15.37 6.24 -4.94
N LYS A 72 -15.22 4.92 -5.08
CA LYS A 72 -15.11 4.26 -6.39
C LYS A 72 -16.47 3.88 -6.98
N GLY A 73 -17.46 3.67 -6.13
CA GLY A 73 -18.76 3.20 -6.55
C GLY A 73 -18.74 1.71 -6.92
N TRP A 74 -19.92 1.21 -7.26
CA TRP A 74 -20.12 -0.10 -7.84
C TRP A 74 -20.70 0.06 -9.23
N SER A 75 -20.12 -0.60 -10.23
CA SER A 75 -20.61 -0.61 -11.60
C SER A 75 -20.54 -2.03 -12.17
N ASN A 76 -21.41 -2.32 -13.11
CA ASN A 76 -21.39 -3.58 -13.86
C ASN A 76 -20.28 -3.61 -14.94
N GLU A 77 -19.59 -2.51 -15.17
CA GLU A 77 -18.45 -2.46 -16.09
C GLU A 77 -17.25 -3.20 -15.51
N LEU A 78 -16.72 -4.16 -16.26
CA LEU A 78 -15.61 -5.01 -15.84
C LEU A 78 -14.37 -4.18 -15.42
N ILE A 79 -14.07 -3.10 -16.13
CA ILE A 79 -12.93 -2.25 -15.83
C ILE A 79 -13.07 -1.54 -14.48
N MET A 80 -14.30 -1.14 -14.11
CA MET A 80 -14.57 -0.52 -12.82
C MET A 80 -14.50 -1.53 -11.68
N GLN A 81 -14.99 -2.75 -11.91
CA GLN A 81 -14.88 -3.86 -10.94
C GLN A 81 -13.41 -4.24 -10.70
N LEU A 82 -12.60 -4.33 -11.76
CA LEU A 82 -11.16 -4.57 -11.65
C LEU A 82 -10.45 -3.44 -10.89
N ASN A 83 -10.85 -2.19 -11.10
CA ASN A 83 -10.32 -1.06 -10.35
C ASN A 83 -10.66 -1.14 -8.86
N LEU A 84 -11.91 -1.47 -8.52
CA LEU A 84 -12.34 -1.65 -7.13
C LEU A 84 -11.52 -2.77 -6.46
N LEU A 85 -11.47 -3.94 -7.10
CA LEU A 85 -10.71 -5.10 -6.59
C LEU A 85 -9.24 -4.78 -6.40
N LYS A 86 -8.63 -4.07 -7.37
CA LYS A 86 -7.24 -3.62 -7.31
C LYS A 86 -6.95 -2.82 -6.03
N TYR A 87 -7.79 -1.86 -5.68
CA TYR A 87 -7.59 -1.05 -4.48
C TYR A 87 -7.90 -1.80 -3.19
N LEU A 88 -8.88 -2.72 -3.19
CA LEU A 88 -9.16 -3.58 -2.03
C LEU A 88 -7.97 -4.51 -1.72
N ILE A 89 -7.29 -5.03 -2.74
CA ILE A 89 -6.09 -5.87 -2.55
C ILE A 89 -4.87 -5.02 -2.15
N LEU A 90 -4.71 -3.84 -2.73
CA LEU A 90 -3.59 -2.96 -2.40
C LEU A 90 -3.62 -2.46 -0.96
N THR A 91 -4.80 -2.14 -0.43
CA THR A 91 -4.97 -1.53 0.90
C THR A 91 -4.32 -2.33 2.03
N PRO A 92 -4.55 -3.64 2.21
CA PRO A 92 -3.91 -4.41 3.28
C PRO A 92 -2.40 -4.50 3.11
N MET A 93 -1.90 -4.50 1.88
CA MET A 93 -0.46 -4.53 1.60
C MET A 93 0.19 -3.21 2.01
N LEU A 94 -0.44 -2.07 1.73
CA LEU A 94 0.02 -0.76 2.19
C LEU A 94 -0.04 -0.62 3.71
N LEU A 95 -1.11 -1.12 4.34
CA LEU A 95 -1.21 -1.14 5.80
C LEU A 95 -0.12 -2.00 6.44
N SER A 96 0.22 -3.14 5.81
CA SER A 96 1.32 -3.99 6.24
C SER A 96 2.67 -3.28 6.07
N ALA A 97 2.92 -2.65 4.92
CA ALA A 97 4.13 -1.87 4.69
C ALA A 97 4.29 -0.78 5.74
N PHE A 98 3.24 0.02 5.95
CA PHE A 98 3.22 1.09 6.94
C PHE A 98 3.46 0.58 8.37
N ALA A 99 2.78 -0.50 8.78
CA ALA A 99 2.90 -1.03 10.14
C ALA A 99 4.28 -1.63 10.42
N ILE A 100 4.91 -2.26 9.42
CA ILE A 100 6.27 -2.80 9.53
C ILE A 100 7.29 -1.68 9.54
N ASP A 101 7.18 -0.72 8.61
CA ASP A 101 8.09 0.42 8.53
C ASP A 101 8.06 1.29 9.80
N TRP A 102 6.88 1.53 10.36
CA TRP A 102 6.73 2.25 11.63
C TRP A 102 7.50 1.61 12.79
N LYS A 103 7.63 0.28 12.81
CA LYS A 103 8.29 -0.44 13.90
C LYS A 103 9.76 -0.72 13.64
N LEU A 104 10.09 -1.12 12.42
CA LEU A 104 11.39 -1.68 12.06
C LEU A 104 12.19 -0.79 11.11
N GLN A 105 11.57 0.26 10.57
CA GLN A 105 12.15 1.17 9.57
C GLN A 105 12.71 0.43 8.34
N ILE A 106 12.02 -0.65 7.96
CA ILE A 106 12.34 -1.44 6.76
C ILE A 106 11.06 -1.82 6.04
N ILE A 107 11.11 -1.88 4.71
CA ILE A 107 10.05 -2.45 3.88
C ILE A 107 10.52 -3.82 3.39
N PRO A 108 9.85 -4.93 3.78
CA PRO A 108 10.27 -6.27 3.39
C PRO A 108 10.26 -6.46 1.87
N ASN A 109 11.35 -6.95 1.30
CA ASN A 109 11.45 -7.18 -0.15
C ASN A 109 10.35 -8.10 -0.68
N ARG A 110 9.92 -9.09 0.10
CA ARG A 110 8.81 -9.99 -0.28
C ARG A 110 7.50 -9.24 -0.46
N LEU A 111 7.21 -8.28 0.41
CA LEU A 111 6.00 -7.47 0.30
C LEU A 111 6.03 -6.63 -0.99
N ASN A 112 7.14 -5.93 -1.26
CA ASN A 112 7.32 -5.16 -2.48
C ASN A 112 7.20 -6.03 -3.73
N LEU A 113 7.80 -7.23 -3.71
CA LEU A 113 7.72 -8.18 -4.83
C LEU A 113 6.28 -8.63 -5.06
N THR A 114 5.56 -9.03 -4.01
CA THR A 114 4.16 -9.45 -4.13
C THR A 114 3.26 -8.31 -4.62
N MET A 115 3.50 -7.06 -4.15
CA MET A 115 2.79 -5.89 -4.68
C MET A 115 3.08 -5.69 -6.17
N PHE A 116 4.32 -5.83 -6.59
CA PHE A 116 4.72 -5.69 -7.98
C PHE A 116 4.08 -6.78 -8.86
N GLU A 117 4.12 -8.04 -8.44
CA GLU A 117 3.50 -9.17 -9.13
C GLU A 117 1.98 -8.98 -9.31
N ILE A 118 1.28 -8.62 -8.24
CA ILE A 118 -0.16 -8.34 -8.29
C ILE A 118 -0.44 -7.12 -9.17
N GLY A 119 0.39 -6.08 -9.07
CA GLY A 119 0.30 -4.89 -9.92
C GLY A 119 0.43 -5.23 -11.41
N LEU A 120 1.37 -6.11 -11.77
CA LEU A 120 1.54 -6.62 -13.14
C LEU A 120 0.29 -7.36 -13.63
N VAL A 121 -0.29 -8.22 -12.80
CA VAL A 121 -1.53 -8.94 -13.16
C VAL A 121 -2.66 -7.96 -13.46
N PHE A 122 -2.86 -6.94 -12.62
CA PHE A 122 -3.87 -5.92 -12.88
C PHE A 122 -3.55 -5.04 -14.10
N MET A 123 -2.28 -4.71 -14.32
CA MET A 123 -1.85 -3.97 -15.50
C MET A 123 -2.15 -4.75 -16.78
N LEU A 124 -1.83 -6.05 -16.82
CA LEU A 124 -2.14 -6.92 -17.96
C LEU A 124 -3.66 -7.07 -18.16
N ALA A 125 -4.41 -7.34 -17.09
CA ALA A 125 -5.87 -7.50 -17.17
C ALA A 125 -6.56 -6.23 -17.67
N GLN A 126 -6.16 -5.06 -17.19
CA GLN A 126 -6.70 -3.77 -17.64
C GLN A 126 -6.20 -3.39 -19.04
N GLY A 127 -4.95 -3.74 -19.37
CA GLY A 127 -4.36 -3.53 -20.70
C GLY A 127 -5.05 -4.35 -21.78
N MET A 128 -5.51 -5.56 -21.48
CA MET A 128 -6.31 -6.39 -22.39
C MET A 128 -7.68 -5.76 -22.71
N LEU A 129 -8.26 -5.02 -21.78
CA LEU A 129 -9.52 -4.30 -21.96
C LEU A 129 -9.32 -2.93 -22.63
N ASN A 130 -8.23 -2.25 -22.27
CA ASN A 130 -7.85 -0.94 -22.81
C ASN A 130 -6.32 -0.81 -22.78
N ILE A 131 -5.72 -0.88 -23.97
CA ILE A 131 -4.26 -0.84 -24.13
C ILE A 131 -3.63 0.45 -23.55
N ASN A 132 -4.29 1.59 -23.71
CA ASN A 132 -3.82 2.87 -23.18
C ASN A 132 -3.77 2.87 -21.64
N GLN A 133 -4.73 2.18 -21.00
CA GLN A 133 -4.72 1.99 -19.55
C GLN A 133 -3.53 1.13 -19.11
N GLY A 134 -3.25 0.03 -19.81
CA GLY A 134 -2.10 -0.82 -19.53
C GLY A 134 -0.77 -0.07 -19.67
N ILE A 135 -0.61 0.69 -20.75
CA ILE A 135 0.59 1.54 -20.97
C ILE A 135 0.72 2.59 -19.85
N ASN A 136 -0.37 3.24 -19.46
CA ASN A 136 -0.37 4.23 -18.37
C ASN A 136 0.14 3.62 -17.05
N LEU A 137 -0.32 2.41 -16.70
CA LEU A 137 0.12 1.71 -15.48
C LEU A 137 1.60 1.30 -15.57
N LEU A 138 2.05 0.82 -16.72
CA LEU A 138 3.46 0.47 -16.95
C LEU A 138 4.37 1.69 -16.84
N LEU A 139 4.00 2.80 -17.49
CA LEU A 139 4.71 4.07 -17.37
C LEU A 139 4.72 4.56 -15.91
N GLY A 140 3.63 4.35 -15.17
CA GLY A 140 3.56 4.65 -13.74
C GLY A 140 4.64 3.94 -12.94
N SER A 141 4.88 2.66 -13.21
CA SER A 141 5.95 1.89 -12.55
C SER A 141 7.34 2.46 -12.86
N ILE A 142 7.61 2.75 -14.12
CA ILE A 142 8.90 3.32 -14.57
C ILE A 142 9.12 4.69 -13.95
N VAL A 143 8.12 5.56 -14.00
CA VAL A 143 8.18 6.93 -13.45
C VAL A 143 8.33 6.90 -11.94
N GLY A 144 7.53 6.07 -11.24
CA GLY A 144 7.59 5.96 -9.78
C GLY A 144 8.95 5.46 -9.28
N ALA A 145 9.45 4.35 -9.85
CA ALA A 145 10.79 3.85 -9.54
C ALA A 145 11.88 4.85 -9.94
N GLY A 146 11.76 5.48 -11.12
CA GLY A 146 12.74 6.42 -11.66
C GLY A 146 12.92 7.67 -10.79
N ILE A 147 11.83 8.31 -10.36
CA ILE A 147 11.88 9.48 -9.46
C ILE A 147 12.64 9.14 -8.18
N PHE A 148 12.27 8.06 -7.50
CA PHE A 148 12.89 7.67 -6.24
C PHE A 148 14.33 7.18 -6.42
N LEU A 149 14.64 6.50 -7.53
CA LEU A 149 16.00 6.08 -7.86
C LEU A 149 16.92 7.29 -8.09
N ILE A 150 16.47 8.29 -8.86
CA ILE A 150 17.21 9.52 -9.10
C ILE A 150 17.51 10.23 -7.77
N ILE A 151 16.52 10.34 -6.89
CA ILE A 151 16.68 10.98 -5.58
C ILE A 151 17.66 10.19 -4.70
N THR A 152 17.56 8.85 -4.70
CA THR A 152 18.49 7.99 -3.96
C THR A 152 19.92 8.15 -4.45
N CYS A 153 20.14 8.15 -5.79
CA CYS A 153 21.47 8.31 -6.38
C CYS A 153 22.05 9.70 -6.13
N ILE A 154 21.30 10.76 -6.45
CA ILE A 154 21.78 12.15 -6.28
C ILE A 154 21.96 12.47 -4.79
N GLY A 155 21.01 12.10 -3.96
CA GLY A 155 21.10 12.30 -2.51
C GLY A 155 22.27 11.56 -1.89
N GLY A 156 22.55 10.34 -2.33
CA GLY A 156 23.71 9.55 -1.91
C GLY A 156 25.03 10.20 -2.31
N LEU A 157 25.13 10.74 -3.53
CA LEU A 157 26.33 11.47 -4.00
C LEU A 157 26.59 12.74 -3.19
N ILE A 158 25.55 13.49 -2.83
CA ILE A 158 25.68 14.73 -2.08
C ILE A 158 25.98 14.46 -0.60
N ALA A 159 25.28 13.50 0.01
CA ALA A 159 25.38 13.22 1.45
C ALA A 159 26.54 12.28 1.83
N GLY A 160 27.19 11.64 0.85
CA GLY A 160 28.25 10.64 1.10
C GLY A 160 27.77 9.36 1.82
N LYS A 161 26.45 9.17 1.93
CA LYS A 161 25.78 8.02 2.53
C LYS A 161 24.43 7.79 1.84
N GLU A 162 23.84 6.63 2.04
CA GLU A 162 22.51 6.35 1.50
C GLU A 162 21.49 7.41 1.96
N ALA A 163 20.94 8.16 1.01
CA ALA A 163 19.97 9.23 1.28
C ALA A 163 18.57 8.68 1.53
N MET A 164 18.23 7.53 0.93
CA MET A 164 16.91 6.91 1.00
C MET A 164 17.04 5.39 0.85
N GLY A 165 16.17 4.65 1.53
CA GLY A 165 16.14 3.19 1.45
C GLY A 165 15.77 2.69 0.05
N PHE A 166 16.48 1.70 -0.48
CA PHE A 166 16.16 1.08 -1.77
C PHE A 166 14.79 0.37 -1.76
N GLY A 167 14.25 0.11 -0.56
CA GLY A 167 12.89 -0.40 -0.35
C GLY A 167 11.81 0.54 -0.87
N ASP A 168 11.99 1.86 -0.69
CA ASP A 168 11.06 2.90 -1.15
C ASP A 168 11.03 3.00 -2.67
N VAL A 169 12.18 2.85 -3.34
CA VAL A 169 12.27 2.81 -4.80
C VAL A 169 11.44 1.65 -5.37
N LYS A 170 11.57 0.46 -4.77
CA LYS A 170 10.80 -0.73 -5.15
C LYS A 170 9.30 -0.55 -4.88
N LEU A 171 8.97 0.03 -3.72
CA LEU A 171 7.58 0.32 -3.33
C LEU A 171 6.93 1.26 -4.35
N MET A 172 7.58 2.37 -4.72
CA MET A 172 7.03 3.33 -5.66
C MET A 172 6.93 2.77 -7.07
N GLY A 173 7.86 1.91 -7.48
CA GLY A 173 7.74 1.16 -8.73
C GLY A 173 6.54 0.22 -8.74
N ALA A 174 6.31 -0.51 -7.65
CA ALA A 174 5.13 -1.36 -7.50
C ALA A 174 3.83 -0.53 -7.49
N LEU A 175 3.77 0.57 -6.73
CA LEU A 175 2.60 1.46 -6.67
C LEU A 175 2.26 2.10 -8.02
N GLY A 176 3.26 2.38 -8.84
CA GLY A 176 3.06 2.90 -10.19
C GLY A 176 2.17 2.01 -11.05
N LEU A 177 2.26 0.66 -10.91
CA LEU A 177 1.38 -0.31 -11.57
C LEU A 177 -0.09 -0.24 -11.12
N PHE A 178 -0.37 0.33 -9.95
CA PHE A 178 -1.73 0.49 -9.44
C PHE A 178 -2.33 1.85 -9.80
N PHE A 179 -1.52 2.91 -9.81
CA PHE A 179 -2.01 4.28 -9.92
C PHE A 179 -1.82 4.91 -11.31
N GLY A 180 -0.81 4.47 -12.07
CA GLY A 180 -0.41 5.08 -13.34
C GLY A 180 0.48 6.32 -13.14
N TRP A 181 1.05 6.82 -14.26
CA TRP A 181 2.14 7.80 -14.20
C TRP A 181 1.72 9.18 -13.64
N GLU A 182 0.53 9.68 -13.96
CA GLU A 182 0.07 10.98 -13.47
C GLU A 182 -0.11 10.97 -11.95
N ARG A 183 -0.78 9.91 -11.44
CA ARG A 183 -1.09 9.81 -10.03
C ARG A 183 0.14 9.49 -9.20
N ILE A 184 1.08 8.70 -9.72
CA ILE A 184 2.30 8.36 -8.96
C ILE A 184 3.20 9.59 -8.78
N ILE A 185 3.24 10.52 -9.75
CA ILE A 185 3.93 11.80 -9.60
C ILE A 185 3.29 12.62 -8.46
N ALA A 186 1.95 12.74 -8.46
CA ALA A 186 1.25 13.47 -7.41
C ALA A 186 1.48 12.83 -6.02
N ILE A 187 1.42 11.50 -5.92
CA ILE A 187 1.70 10.76 -4.69
C ILE A 187 3.14 11.02 -4.23
N SER A 188 4.12 11.00 -5.15
CA SER A 188 5.53 11.28 -4.85
C SER A 188 5.72 12.70 -4.29
N LEU A 189 5.10 13.70 -4.92
CA LEU A 189 5.16 15.08 -4.46
C LEU A 189 4.58 15.24 -3.05
N ILE A 190 3.42 14.64 -2.79
CA ILE A 190 2.79 14.67 -1.46
C ILE A 190 3.68 13.97 -0.43
N ALA A 191 4.26 12.82 -0.78
CA ALA A 191 5.16 12.08 0.11
C ALA A 191 6.38 12.93 0.51
N PHE A 192 7.02 13.63 -0.45
CA PHE A 192 8.17 14.51 -0.17
C PHE A 192 7.78 15.72 0.66
N LEU A 193 6.62 16.34 0.39
CA LEU A 193 6.12 17.45 1.20
C LEU A 193 5.87 17.03 2.65
N LEU A 194 5.22 15.88 2.86
CA LEU A 194 4.99 15.35 4.20
C LEU A 194 6.31 15.00 4.91
N ALA A 195 7.26 14.36 4.21
CA ALA A 195 8.57 14.07 4.78
C ALA A 195 9.32 15.35 5.18
N ALA A 196 9.28 16.40 4.36
CA ALA A 196 9.89 17.69 4.67
C ALA A 196 9.25 18.33 5.91
N ILE A 197 7.91 18.36 5.99
CA ILE A 197 7.19 18.89 7.15
C ILE A 197 7.57 18.15 8.43
N ILE A 198 7.54 16.81 8.40
CA ILE A 198 7.91 15.97 9.55
C ILE A 198 9.35 16.23 9.96
N SER A 199 10.29 16.33 9.00
CA SER A 199 11.70 16.62 9.27
C SER A 199 11.89 17.98 9.95
N ILE A 200 11.18 19.02 9.49
CA ILE A 200 11.22 20.37 10.11
C ILE A 200 10.70 20.33 11.55
N ILE A 201 9.57 19.64 11.77
CA ILE A 201 8.99 19.50 13.13
C ILE A 201 9.96 18.77 14.05
N LEU A 202 10.62 17.71 13.62
CA LEU A 202 11.58 16.96 14.42
C LEU A 202 12.82 17.80 14.75
N LEU A 203 13.35 18.58 13.79
CA LEU A 203 14.47 19.48 14.02
C LEU A 203 14.13 20.59 15.02
N ALA A 204 12.94 21.19 14.89
CA ALA A 204 12.45 22.21 15.82
C ALA A 204 12.25 21.64 17.24
N SER A 205 11.77 20.40 17.34
CA SER A 205 11.57 19.72 18.63
C SER A 205 12.89 19.35 19.33
N LYS A 206 13.95 19.00 18.56
CA LYS A 206 15.28 18.73 19.12
C LYS A 206 15.96 19.97 19.66
N LYS A 207 15.79 21.13 19.02
CA LYS A 207 16.30 22.42 19.55
C LYS A 207 15.70 22.82 20.89
N LYS A 208 14.48 22.43 21.19
CA LYS A 208 13.81 22.69 22.48
C LYS A 208 14.30 21.81 23.64
N LYS A 209 15.08 20.75 23.38
CA LYS A 209 15.61 19.85 24.42
C LYS A 209 17.08 20.15 24.81
N THR A 210 17.69 21.15 24.19
CA THR A 210 19.11 21.52 24.40
C THR A 210 19.28 22.84 25.15
N ASP A 211 18.17 23.50 25.52
CA ASP A 211 18.13 24.65 26.46
C ASP A 211 17.49 24.21 27.80
#